data_e6f3bf78b8f9c3a54d542aa1dbf222fc
#
_entry.id   e6f3bf78b8f9c3a54d542aa1dbf222fc
#
_cell.length_a   1.000
_cell.length_b   1.000
_cell.length_c   1.000
_cell.angle_alpha   90.00
_cell.angle_beta   90.00
_cell.angle_gamma   90.00
#
_symmetry.space_group_name_H-M   'P 1'
#
loop_
_entity.id
_entity.type
_entity.pdbx_description
1 polymer ?
#
loop_
_entity_poly.entity_id
_entity_poly.type
_entity_poly.pdbx_seq_one_letter_code
_entity_poly.pdbx_strand_id
1 'polypeptide(L)'
;MRQISIISGIVSLWLITSCMAMDPGIMVTDTINLNGTVTDDAGNPINHIRITLEWEDRAFSPLTVYTSTNGEFYADLDFYYLRYPTTVMIGLSDPDGPENGGEFAAKTYAITIHEAGPLKPITCRLTRATASESSPQSL
;
A
#
# COMPACT_ATOMS: atom_id res chain seq x y z
N MET A 1 41.25 57.71 53.97
CA MET A 1 40.53 56.42 54.03
C MET A 1 39.90 56.15 52.70
N ARG A 2 40.46 55.19 51.98
CA ARG A 2 39.91 54.79 50.68
C ARG A 2 39.11 53.47 50.89
N GLN A 3 37.81 53.54 50.70
CA GLN A 3 37.01 52.33 50.67
C GLN A 3 37.15 51.68 49.28
N ILE A 4 37.66 50.48 49.27
CA ILE A 4 37.68 49.63 48.09
C ILE A 4 36.39 48.88 48.05
N SER A 5 35.46 49.29 47.17
CA SER A 5 34.26 48.52 46.85
C SER A 5 34.65 47.32 45.97
N ILE A 6 34.62 46.17 46.58
CA ILE A 6 34.74 44.92 45.82
C ILE A 6 33.36 44.64 45.25
N ILE A 7 33.22 44.92 43.97
CA ILE A 7 32.04 44.49 43.24
C ILE A 7 32.20 42.99 42.95
N SER A 8 31.55 42.19 43.78
CA SER A 8 31.43 40.76 43.54
C SER A 8 30.48 40.52 42.34
N GLY A 9 31.10 40.36 41.18
CA GLY A 9 30.39 39.93 39.99
C GLY A 9 29.94 38.50 40.12
N ILE A 10 28.65 38.30 40.45
CA ILE A 10 28.02 36.98 40.36
C ILE A 10 27.88 36.69 38.88
N VAL A 11 28.79 35.91 38.34
CA VAL A 11 28.61 35.30 37.05
C VAL A 11 27.54 34.20 37.21
N SER A 12 26.29 34.54 36.94
CA SER A 12 25.25 33.56 36.78
C SER A 12 25.53 32.72 35.54
N LEU A 13 26.17 31.59 35.78
CA LEU A 13 26.33 30.57 34.78
C LEU A 13 24.94 29.95 34.54
N TRP A 14 24.23 30.47 33.55
CA TRP A 14 23.03 29.83 33.01
C TRP A 14 23.46 28.56 32.30
N LEU A 15 23.47 27.47 33.04
CA LEU A 15 23.41 26.14 32.42
C LEU A 15 22.08 26.05 31.69
N ILE A 16 22.12 26.36 30.41
CA ILE A 16 21.07 25.98 29.48
C ILE A 16 21.16 24.46 29.35
N THR A 17 20.49 23.78 30.26
CA THR A 17 20.17 22.39 30.07
C THR A 17 19.20 22.37 28.88
N SER A 18 19.75 22.27 27.68
CA SER A 18 18.99 21.83 26.53
C SER A 18 18.50 20.44 26.89
N CYS A 19 17.36 20.39 27.56
CA CYS A 19 16.53 19.22 27.53
C CYS A 19 16.18 19.06 26.03
N MET A 20 16.98 18.28 25.30
CA MET A 20 16.48 17.66 24.09
C MET A 20 15.35 16.76 24.60
N ALA A 21 14.15 17.34 24.68
CA ALA A 21 12.95 16.56 24.60
C ALA A 21 13.11 15.82 23.28
N MET A 22 13.58 14.58 23.33
CA MET A 22 13.25 13.64 22.28
C MET A 22 11.74 13.69 22.23
N ASP A 23 11.21 14.46 21.29
CA ASP A 23 9.85 14.28 20.86
C ASP A 23 9.69 12.77 20.71
N PRO A 24 8.77 12.12 21.44
CA PRO A 24 8.41 10.75 21.15
C PRO A 24 7.93 10.82 19.71
N GLY A 25 8.83 10.47 18.77
CA GLY A 25 8.68 10.79 17.36
C GLY A 25 7.26 10.52 16.95
N ILE A 26 6.58 11.53 16.45
CA ILE A 26 5.36 11.34 15.70
C ILE A 26 5.79 10.35 14.63
N MET A 27 5.41 9.08 14.81
CA MET A 27 5.62 8.06 13.79
C MET A 27 4.76 8.51 12.62
N VAL A 28 5.37 9.16 11.64
CA VAL A 28 4.70 9.54 10.41
C VAL A 28 4.39 8.23 9.70
N THR A 29 3.13 7.87 9.71
CA THR A 29 2.62 6.74 8.95
C THR A 29 2.32 7.26 7.55
N ASP A 30 2.99 6.72 6.55
CA ASP A 30 2.61 6.97 5.16
C ASP A 30 1.37 6.13 4.84
N THR A 31 0.27 6.79 4.50
CA THR A 31 -0.94 6.11 4.04
C THR A 31 -1.03 6.20 2.54
N ILE A 32 -1.20 5.04 1.90
CA ILE A 32 -1.47 4.91 0.47
C ILE A 32 -2.87 4.37 0.30
N ASN A 33 -3.72 5.10 -0.39
CA ASN A 33 -5.06 4.66 -0.72
C ASN A 33 -5.07 4.09 -2.13
N LEU A 34 -5.29 2.80 -2.23
CA LEU A 34 -5.40 2.08 -3.50
C LEU A 34 -6.85 1.70 -3.74
N ASN A 35 -7.40 2.14 -4.84
CA ASN A 35 -8.75 1.78 -5.26
C ASN A 35 -8.79 1.49 -6.76
N GLY A 36 -9.79 0.75 -7.16
CA GLY A 36 -9.96 0.44 -8.57
C GLY A 36 -11.17 -0.43 -8.85
N THR A 37 -11.26 -0.82 -10.11
CA THR A 37 -12.30 -1.71 -10.61
C THR A 37 -11.69 -2.86 -11.39
N VAL A 38 -12.34 -4.02 -11.32
CA VAL A 38 -11.99 -5.19 -12.12
C VAL A 38 -13.15 -5.48 -13.07
N THR A 39 -12.83 -5.55 -14.35
CA THR A 39 -13.81 -5.80 -15.43
C THR A 39 -13.35 -6.96 -16.29
N ASP A 40 -14.32 -7.54 -17.03
CA ASP A 40 -14.03 -8.46 -18.12
C ASP A 40 -13.61 -7.72 -19.39
N ASP A 41 -13.34 -8.45 -20.48
CA ASP A 41 -12.95 -7.87 -21.76
C ASP A 41 -14.05 -7.01 -22.41
N ALA A 42 -15.30 -7.21 -22.04
CA ALA A 42 -16.45 -6.42 -22.49
C ALA A 42 -16.70 -5.18 -21.61
N GLY A 43 -15.95 -5.01 -20.50
CA GLY A 43 -16.11 -3.91 -19.57
C GLY A 43 -17.15 -4.15 -18.47
N ASN A 44 -17.68 -5.37 -18.34
CA ASN A 44 -18.58 -5.70 -17.25
C ASN A 44 -17.82 -5.90 -15.95
N PRO A 45 -18.32 -5.38 -14.81
CA PRO A 45 -17.69 -5.55 -13.52
C PRO A 45 -17.70 -7.03 -13.09
N ILE A 46 -16.63 -7.46 -12.43
CA ILE A 46 -16.51 -8.82 -11.91
C ILE A 46 -16.49 -8.79 -10.39
N ASN A 47 -17.46 -9.51 -9.80
CA ASN A 47 -17.57 -9.66 -8.36
C ASN A 47 -16.61 -10.74 -7.84
N HIS A 48 -16.23 -10.61 -6.57
CA HIS A 48 -15.51 -11.61 -5.77
C HIS A 48 -14.14 -12.03 -6.32
N ILE A 49 -13.50 -11.16 -7.10
CA ILE A 49 -12.11 -11.37 -7.49
C ILE A 49 -11.21 -11.10 -6.29
N ARG A 50 -10.33 -12.04 -6.00
CA ARG A 50 -9.32 -11.90 -4.96
C ARG A 50 -8.16 -11.06 -5.50
N ILE A 51 -7.85 -9.99 -4.79
CA ILE A 51 -6.76 -9.08 -5.09
C ILE A 51 -5.72 -9.22 -4.00
N THR A 52 -4.52 -9.61 -4.37
CA THR A 52 -3.37 -9.72 -3.46
C THR A 52 -2.38 -8.62 -3.79
N LEU A 53 -2.03 -7.82 -2.80
CA LEU A 53 -1.06 -6.74 -2.92
C LEU A 53 0.24 -7.19 -2.26
N GLU A 54 1.32 -7.20 -3.04
CA GLU A 54 2.64 -7.59 -2.59
C GLU A 54 3.67 -6.53 -2.96
N TRP A 55 4.59 -6.26 -2.05
CA TRP A 55 5.72 -5.37 -2.31
C TRP A 55 6.85 -6.13 -2.96
N GLU A 56 7.47 -5.53 -3.96
CA GLU A 56 8.57 -6.15 -4.70
C GLU A 56 9.75 -6.52 -3.78
N ASP A 57 10.04 -5.69 -2.81
CA ASP A 57 11.10 -5.92 -1.83
C ASP A 57 10.72 -6.89 -0.69
N ARG A 58 9.46 -7.36 -0.68
CA ARG A 58 8.90 -8.23 0.37
C ARG A 58 9.04 -7.68 1.79
N ALA A 59 9.17 -6.37 1.92
CA ALA A 59 9.32 -5.72 3.22
C ALA A 59 8.07 -5.82 4.09
N PHE A 60 6.90 -6.08 3.48
CA PHE A 60 5.61 -6.15 4.15
C PHE A 60 4.88 -7.45 3.80
N SER A 61 4.02 -7.88 4.71
CA SER A 61 3.13 -9.01 4.45
C SER A 61 2.13 -8.69 3.35
N PRO A 62 1.82 -9.65 2.47
CA PRO A 62 0.79 -9.46 1.46
C PRO A 62 -0.56 -9.08 2.07
N LEU A 63 -1.27 -8.15 1.44
CA LEU A 63 -2.63 -7.78 1.79
C LEU A 63 -3.60 -8.34 0.76
N THR A 64 -4.70 -8.91 1.23
CA THR A 64 -5.74 -9.47 0.38
C THR A 64 -7.05 -8.72 0.56
N VAL A 65 -7.65 -8.29 -0.54
CA VAL A 65 -8.99 -7.71 -0.62
C VAL A 65 -9.78 -8.38 -1.74
N TYR A 66 -11.10 -8.15 -1.77
CA TYR A 66 -11.99 -8.73 -2.78
C TYR A 66 -12.81 -7.65 -3.45
N THR A 67 -13.17 -7.86 -4.73
CA THR A 67 -14.06 -6.95 -5.41
C THR A 67 -15.50 -7.11 -4.91
N SER A 68 -16.22 -5.99 -4.91
CA SER A 68 -17.66 -5.92 -4.67
C SER A 68 -18.46 -6.36 -5.89
N THR A 69 -19.79 -6.38 -5.76
CA THR A 69 -20.72 -6.64 -6.87
C THR A 69 -20.56 -5.68 -8.05
N ASN A 70 -20.03 -4.49 -7.80
CA ASN A 70 -19.71 -3.49 -8.83
C ASN A 70 -18.29 -3.63 -9.39
N GLY A 71 -17.58 -4.71 -9.03
CA GLY A 71 -16.20 -4.93 -9.42
C GLY A 71 -15.20 -3.99 -8.73
N GLU A 72 -15.63 -3.23 -7.73
CA GLU A 72 -14.79 -2.25 -7.05
C GLU A 72 -13.98 -2.90 -5.93
N PHE A 73 -12.76 -2.42 -5.74
CA PHE A 73 -11.91 -2.76 -4.60
C PHE A 73 -11.29 -1.52 -3.99
N TYR A 74 -10.97 -1.62 -2.71
CA TYR A 74 -10.34 -0.57 -1.95
C TYR A 74 -9.37 -1.17 -0.94
N ALA A 75 -8.21 -0.57 -0.79
CA ALA A 75 -7.21 -0.93 0.20
C ALA A 75 -6.52 0.32 0.74
N ASP A 76 -6.52 0.46 2.06
CA ASP A 76 -5.70 1.41 2.78
C ASP A 76 -4.43 0.71 3.24
N LEU A 77 -3.31 1.27 2.87
CA LEU A 77 -2.00 0.74 3.15
C LEU A 77 -1.26 1.73 4.03
N ASP A 78 -1.14 1.41 5.31
CA ASP A 78 -0.42 2.23 6.29
C ASP A 78 0.97 1.65 6.51
N PHE A 79 1.99 2.46 6.28
CA PHE A 79 3.37 2.04 6.41
C PHE A 79 4.16 2.93 7.35
N TYR A 80 5.04 2.28 8.10
CA TYR A 80 6.11 2.93 8.81
C TYR A 80 7.38 2.87 7.94
N TYR A 81 7.91 4.02 7.53
CA TYR A 81 9.18 4.10 6.79
C TYR A 81 9.18 3.49 5.38
N LEU A 82 8.14 3.73 4.60
CA LEU A 82 8.17 3.36 3.19
C LEU A 82 9.22 4.20 2.44
N ARG A 83 9.99 3.53 1.59
CA ARG A 83 10.96 4.20 0.72
C ARG A 83 10.36 4.33 -0.67
N TYR A 84 10.42 5.54 -1.22
CA TYR A 84 9.95 5.85 -2.56
C TYR A 84 11.12 5.99 -3.55
N PRO A 85 10.96 5.60 -4.83
CA PRO A 85 9.79 4.90 -5.35
C PRO A 85 9.71 3.46 -4.85
N THR A 86 8.49 2.93 -4.76
CA THR A 86 8.25 1.53 -4.42
C THR A 86 7.33 0.89 -5.44
N THR A 87 7.51 -0.40 -5.70
CA THR A 87 6.67 -1.15 -6.62
C THR A 87 5.77 -2.11 -5.85
N VAL A 88 4.48 -2.05 -6.18
CA VAL A 88 3.46 -2.95 -5.66
C VAL A 88 2.97 -3.84 -6.78
N MET A 89 3.01 -5.14 -6.55
CA MET A 89 2.44 -6.16 -7.43
C MET A 89 0.99 -6.39 -7.03
N ILE A 90 0.09 -6.28 -7.98
CA ILE A 90 -1.35 -6.50 -7.81
C ILE A 90 -1.69 -7.81 -8.50
N GLY A 91 -1.81 -8.88 -7.72
CA GLY A 91 -2.23 -10.19 -8.20
C GLY A 91 -3.76 -10.30 -8.17
N LEU A 92 -4.36 -10.69 -9.27
CA LEU A 92 -5.79 -10.95 -9.36
C LEU A 92 -6.02 -12.42 -9.63
N SER A 93 -6.92 -13.02 -8.87
CA SER A 93 -7.33 -14.42 -9.06
C SER A 93 -8.81 -14.59 -8.77
N ASP A 94 -9.41 -15.52 -9.48
CA ASP A 94 -10.80 -15.91 -9.33
C ASP A 94 -10.90 -17.12 -8.39
N PRO A 95 -11.32 -16.94 -7.12
CA PRO A 95 -11.32 -18.02 -6.15
C PRO A 95 -12.54 -18.93 -6.23
N ASP A 96 -13.60 -18.50 -6.90
CA ASP A 96 -14.90 -19.23 -6.98
C ASP A 96 -15.15 -19.88 -8.34
N GLY A 97 -14.17 -19.78 -9.26
CA GLY A 97 -14.24 -20.44 -10.56
C GLY A 97 -15.42 -19.96 -11.42
N PRO A 98 -16.32 -20.85 -11.86
CA PRO A 98 -17.38 -20.50 -12.79
C PRO A 98 -18.50 -19.64 -12.19
N GLU A 99 -18.51 -19.41 -10.88
CA GLU A 99 -19.48 -18.53 -10.23
C GLU A 99 -19.22 -17.05 -10.56
N ASN A 100 -20.13 -16.17 -10.20
CA ASN A 100 -19.98 -14.70 -10.36
C ASN A 100 -19.56 -14.21 -11.77
N GLY A 101 -20.09 -14.81 -12.79
CA GLY A 101 -19.92 -14.35 -14.17
C GLY A 101 -18.95 -15.17 -15.01
N GLY A 102 -18.46 -16.29 -14.49
CA GLY A 102 -17.58 -17.24 -15.18
C GLY A 102 -16.17 -17.23 -14.63
N GLU A 103 -15.39 -18.21 -15.01
CA GLU A 103 -14.01 -18.38 -14.58
C GLU A 103 -13.08 -17.43 -15.33
N PHE A 104 -12.19 -16.76 -14.59
CA PHE A 104 -11.23 -15.80 -15.13
C PHE A 104 -9.79 -16.25 -14.88
N ALA A 105 -8.95 -16.03 -15.88
CA ALA A 105 -7.52 -16.31 -15.78
C ALA A 105 -6.84 -15.34 -14.80
N ALA A 106 -5.98 -15.85 -13.94
CA ALA A 106 -5.20 -15.03 -13.03
C ALA A 106 -4.29 -14.05 -13.80
N LYS A 107 -4.11 -12.85 -13.26
CA LYS A 107 -3.30 -11.81 -13.86
C LYS A 107 -2.58 -11.00 -12.79
N THR A 108 -1.41 -10.47 -13.14
CA THR A 108 -0.64 -9.61 -12.25
C THR A 108 -0.32 -8.30 -12.94
N TYR A 109 -0.50 -7.21 -12.21
CA TYR A 109 -0.10 -5.86 -12.61
C TYR A 109 0.98 -5.37 -11.66
N ALA A 110 1.85 -4.49 -12.15
CA ALA A 110 2.82 -3.78 -11.33
C ALA A 110 2.53 -2.29 -11.38
N ILE A 111 2.52 -1.64 -10.22
CA ILE A 111 2.41 -0.18 -10.12
C ILE A 111 3.60 0.36 -9.34
N THR A 112 4.13 1.48 -9.80
CA THR A 112 5.19 2.19 -9.08
C THR A 112 4.59 3.40 -8.37
N ILE A 113 4.83 3.48 -7.08
CA ILE A 113 4.34 4.54 -6.19
C ILE A 113 5.50 5.47 -5.89
N HIS A 114 5.36 6.74 -6.16
CA HIS A 114 6.42 7.74 -6.01
C HIS A 114 6.30 8.58 -4.74
N GLU A 115 5.12 8.61 -4.12
CA GLU A 115 4.81 9.40 -2.92
C GLU A 115 3.60 8.82 -2.18
N ALA A 116 3.46 9.18 -0.90
CA ALA A 116 2.28 8.83 -0.11
C ALA A 116 1.02 9.55 -0.60
N GLY A 117 -0.13 9.00 -0.29
CA GLY A 117 -1.44 9.61 -0.54
C GLY A 117 -2.34 8.78 -1.45
N PRO A 118 -3.45 9.37 -1.91
CA PRO A 118 -4.40 8.68 -2.76
C PRO A 118 -3.83 8.47 -4.16
N LEU A 119 -3.86 7.25 -4.63
CA LEU A 119 -3.51 6.93 -6.02
C LEU A 119 -4.70 7.18 -6.94
N LYS A 120 -4.42 7.39 -8.22
CA LYS A 120 -5.47 7.41 -9.24
C LYS A 120 -6.15 6.05 -9.28
N PRO A 121 -7.50 5.98 -9.45
CA PRO A 121 -8.21 4.73 -9.58
C PRO A 121 -7.62 3.85 -10.69
N ILE A 122 -7.48 2.56 -10.40
CA ILE A 122 -6.88 1.58 -11.32
C ILE A 122 -8.00 0.77 -11.96
N THR A 123 -7.92 0.55 -13.26
CA THR A 123 -8.79 -0.39 -13.96
C THR A 123 -8.01 -1.62 -14.34
N CYS A 124 -8.41 -2.76 -13.79
CA CYS A 124 -7.84 -4.06 -14.11
C CYS A 124 -8.81 -4.81 -15.00
N ARG A 125 -8.29 -5.46 -16.04
CA ARG A 125 -9.09 -6.27 -16.96
C ARG A 125 -8.67 -7.73 -16.89
N LEU A 126 -9.63 -8.62 -16.67
CA LEU A 126 -9.43 -10.05 -16.68
C LEU A 126 -10.07 -10.68 -17.92
N THR A 127 -9.37 -11.64 -18.47
CA THR A 127 -9.86 -12.46 -19.59
C THR A 127 -10.42 -13.77 -19.03
N ARG A 128 -11.52 -14.26 -19.59
CA ARG A 128 -12.06 -15.56 -19.24
C ARG A 128 -11.02 -16.65 -19.43
N ALA A 129 -10.96 -17.58 -18.49
CA ALA A 129 -10.14 -18.77 -18.66
C ALA A 129 -10.66 -19.53 -19.87
N THR A 130 -9.80 -19.78 -20.87
CA THR A 130 -10.11 -20.70 -21.95
C THR A 130 -10.11 -22.09 -21.34
N ALA A 131 -11.24 -22.83 -21.53
CA ALA A 131 -11.24 -24.23 -21.22
C ALA A 131 -10.05 -24.87 -21.93
N SER A 132 -9.12 -25.43 -21.19
CA SER A 132 -8.09 -26.27 -21.76
C SER A 132 -8.81 -27.42 -22.45
N GLU A 133 -8.82 -27.42 -23.78
CA GLU A 133 -9.23 -28.60 -24.55
C GLU A 133 -8.29 -29.73 -24.11
N SER A 134 -8.75 -30.52 -23.16
CA SER A 134 -8.21 -31.84 -22.97
C SER A 134 -8.56 -32.60 -24.26
N SER A 135 -7.64 -32.58 -25.19
CA SER A 135 -7.70 -33.49 -26.35
C SER A 135 -7.90 -34.88 -25.80
N PRO A 136 -8.97 -35.59 -26.16
CA PRO A 136 -9.08 -37.01 -25.86
C PRO A 136 -7.91 -37.68 -26.57
N GLN A 137 -6.95 -38.19 -25.83
CA GLN A 137 -5.99 -39.13 -26.40
C GLN A 137 -6.78 -40.35 -26.80
N SER A 138 -7.07 -40.45 -28.09
CA SER A 138 -7.50 -41.70 -28.70
C SER A 138 -6.40 -42.75 -28.55
N LEU A 139 -6.76 -43.76 -27.85
CA LEU A 139 -6.00 -45.00 -27.80
C LEU A 139 -5.96 -45.67 -29.17
#